data_81ef2edf3d3312e0369ff3ad1d5be54e
#
_entry.id   81ef2edf3d3312e0369ff3ad1d5be54e
#
_cell.length_a   1.000
_cell.length_b   1.000
_cell.length_c   1.000
_cell.angle_alpha   90.00
_cell.angle_beta   90.00
_cell.angle_gamma   90.00
#
_symmetry.space_group_name_H-M   'P 1'
#
loop_
_entity.id
_entity.type
_entity.pdbx_description
1 polymer ?
#
loop_
_entity_poly.entity_id
_entity_poly.type
_entity_poly.pdbx_seq_one_letter_code
_entity_poly.pdbx_strand_id
1 'polypeptide(L)'
;IVAYYISLTDNYGFESGINPQESNVIPIKDANLPFFVMVGYELYEEEDFDFNVGFWQTGHPSDNATTGMWEIGPPLGSYDDPNSLSGMVQPGYQHTPNGYACAFTQNASSINDGIGANDVDGGHTTLFSPYYNLTNYTNPAFTYWRWYTNNPSSGANPGADWWQVMITDDGVNWVYIENTLSSDLSWRRNAFRVKDYVNLTSAVQL
;
A
#
# COMPACT_ATOMS: atom_id res chain seq x y z
N ILE A 1 10.52 -1.92 -15.75
CA ILE A 1 9.24 -2.17 -15.07
C ILE A 1 8.17 -2.27 -16.13
N VAL A 2 7.32 -3.27 -16.03
CA VAL A 2 6.18 -3.49 -16.93
C VAL A 2 4.92 -3.44 -16.08
N ALA A 3 4.02 -2.52 -16.41
CA ALA A 3 2.68 -2.49 -15.86
C ALA A 3 1.76 -3.31 -16.79
N TYR A 4 0.94 -4.17 -16.24
CA TYR A 4 0.02 -5.01 -17.02
C TYR A 4 -1.25 -5.33 -16.25
N TYR A 5 -2.27 -5.70 -16.98
CA TYR A 5 -3.46 -6.33 -16.45
C TYR A 5 -3.89 -7.45 -17.41
N ILE A 6 -4.60 -8.42 -16.88
CA ILE A 6 -5.11 -9.54 -17.64
C ILE A 6 -6.64 -9.45 -17.62
N SER A 7 -7.27 -9.43 -18.78
CA SER A 7 -8.71 -9.57 -18.90
C SER A 7 -9.04 -10.83 -19.70
N LEU A 8 -10.08 -11.53 -19.27
CA LEU A 8 -10.66 -12.64 -20.00
C LEU A 8 -12.09 -12.27 -20.37
N THR A 9 -12.45 -12.46 -21.62
CA THR A 9 -13.82 -12.28 -22.09
C THR A 9 -14.39 -13.64 -22.46
N ASP A 10 -15.51 -14.00 -21.86
CA ASP A 10 -16.20 -15.24 -22.23
C ASP A 10 -16.98 -15.10 -23.55
N ASN A 11 -17.57 -16.21 -24.02
CA ASN A 11 -18.31 -16.24 -25.28
C ASN A 11 -19.60 -15.39 -25.27
N TYR A 12 -19.98 -14.86 -24.12
CA TYR A 12 -21.16 -13.99 -23.94
C TYR A 12 -20.78 -12.51 -23.79
N GLY A 13 -19.48 -12.21 -23.85
CA GLY A 13 -18.96 -10.84 -23.73
C GLY A 13 -18.77 -10.36 -22.28
N PHE A 14 -18.87 -11.24 -21.29
CA PHE A 14 -18.51 -10.91 -19.93
C PHE A 14 -16.99 -10.92 -19.77
N GLU A 15 -16.45 -9.84 -19.25
CA GLU A 15 -15.03 -9.72 -18.93
C GLU A 15 -14.78 -10.01 -17.46
N SER A 16 -13.76 -10.80 -17.17
CA SER A 16 -13.24 -11.01 -15.82
C SER A 16 -11.74 -10.76 -15.78
N GLY A 17 -11.27 -10.10 -14.73
CA GLY A 17 -9.84 -9.88 -14.47
C GLY A 17 -9.28 -10.99 -13.59
N ILE A 18 -8.04 -11.38 -13.84
CA ILE A 18 -7.31 -12.32 -13.00
C ILE A 18 -6.23 -11.54 -12.24
N ASN A 19 -6.28 -11.64 -10.92
CA ASN A 19 -5.14 -11.28 -10.08
C ASN A 19 -4.18 -12.47 -10.04
N PRO A 20 -2.94 -12.35 -10.54
CA PRO A 20 -2.01 -13.48 -10.53
C PRO A 20 -1.56 -13.92 -9.13
N GLN A 21 -1.94 -13.20 -8.08
CA GLN A 21 -1.49 -13.45 -6.71
C GLN A 21 -2.57 -13.98 -5.78
N GLU A 22 -3.82 -13.94 -6.21
CA GLU A 22 -4.93 -14.49 -5.45
C GLU A 22 -5.77 -15.39 -6.34
N SER A 23 -6.24 -16.51 -5.76
CA SER A 23 -7.06 -17.49 -6.45
C SER A 23 -8.50 -17.01 -6.76
N ASN A 24 -8.82 -15.79 -6.38
CA ASN A 24 -10.15 -15.23 -6.55
C ASN A 24 -10.21 -14.34 -7.80
N VAL A 25 -11.16 -14.64 -8.66
CA VAL A 25 -11.48 -13.80 -9.81
C VAL A 25 -12.17 -12.53 -9.29
N ILE A 26 -11.49 -11.42 -9.40
CA ILE A 26 -12.10 -10.10 -9.16
C ILE A 26 -12.23 -9.45 -10.53
N PRO A 27 -13.40 -8.94 -10.91
CA PRO A 27 -13.54 -8.16 -12.14
C PRO A 27 -12.83 -6.82 -11.91
N ILE A 28 -11.54 -6.75 -12.26
CA ILE A 28 -10.76 -5.53 -12.14
C ILE A 28 -10.50 -5.01 -13.54
N LYS A 29 -11.26 -4.01 -13.90
CA LYS A 29 -11.02 -3.19 -15.07
C LYS A 29 -10.68 -1.77 -14.64
N ASP A 30 -9.68 -1.64 -13.77
CA ASP A 30 -9.19 -0.33 -13.35
C ASP A 30 -7.77 -0.12 -13.88
N ALA A 31 -7.66 0.74 -14.90
CA ALA A 31 -6.39 1.14 -15.47
C ALA A 31 -5.48 1.87 -14.45
N ASN A 32 -6.05 2.31 -13.33
CA ASN A 32 -5.31 2.97 -12.25
C ASN A 32 -4.67 1.98 -11.26
N LEU A 33 -4.98 0.69 -11.38
CA LEU A 33 -4.45 -0.37 -10.53
C LEU A 33 -3.77 -1.49 -11.34
N PRO A 34 -2.77 -1.19 -12.18
CA PRO A 34 -2.08 -2.22 -12.95
C PRO A 34 -1.24 -3.12 -12.04
N PHE A 35 -0.92 -4.32 -12.54
CA PHE A 35 0.12 -5.16 -11.94
C PHE A 35 1.49 -4.74 -12.45
N PHE A 36 2.51 -4.84 -11.60
CA PHE A 36 3.87 -4.51 -11.96
C PHE A 36 4.78 -5.73 -11.93
N VAL A 37 5.60 -5.85 -12.96
CA VAL A 37 6.70 -6.82 -13.05
C VAL A 37 7.99 -6.07 -13.24
N MET A 38 9.02 -6.45 -12.49
CA MET A 38 10.37 -5.93 -12.63
C MET A 38 11.20 -6.92 -13.44
N VAL A 39 11.78 -6.46 -14.54
CA VAL A 39 12.60 -7.27 -15.44
C VAL A 39 14.01 -6.66 -15.49
N GLY A 40 15.03 -7.48 -15.25
CA GLY A 40 16.43 -7.05 -15.29
C GLY A 40 16.88 -6.23 -14.09
N TYR A 41 16.18 -6.35 -12.96
CA TYR A 41 16.59 -5.78 -11.67
C TYR A 41 17.07 -6.88 -10.73
N GLU A 42 18.04 -6.55 -9.91
CA GLU A 42 18.51 -7.36 -8.79
C GLU A 42 17.97 -6.75 -7.49
N LEU A 43 17.55 -7.61 -6.55
CA LEU A 43 17.13 -7.16 -5.23
C LEU A 43 18.39 -6.71 -4.47
N TYR A 44 18.38 -5.50 -3.94
CA TYR A 44 19.47 -4.93 -3.19
C TYR A 44 19.16 -4.87 -1.69
N GLU A 45 17.99 -4.42 -1.34
CA GLU A 45 17.53 -4.25 0.04
C GLU A 45 16.04 -4.56 0.11
N GLU A 46 15.60 -5.19 1.16
CA GLU A 46 14.20 -5.53 1.42
C GLU A 46 13.86 -5.21 2.87
N GLU A 47 12.71 -4.60 3.10
CA GLU A 47 12.13 -4.38 4.40
C GLU A 47 10.83 -5.16 4.51
N ASP A 48 10.78 -6.10 5.45
CA ASP A 48 9.60 -6.91 5.75
C ASP A 48 8.90 -6.51 7.06
N PHE A 49 9.46 -5.57 7.80
CA PHE A 49 8.99 -5.08 9.10
C PHE A 49 8.98 -6.11 10.23
N ASP A 50 9.48 -7.32 10.04
CA ASP A 50 9.36 -8.39 11.04
C ASP A 50 10.32 -8.24 12.22
N PHE A 51 11.58 -7.82 11.98
CA PHE A 51 12.61 -7.91 13.00
C PHE A 51 13.34 -6.60 13.31
N ASN A 52 13.60 -5.81 12.33
CA ASN A 52 14.32 -4.56 12.51
C ASN A 52 13.77 -3.54 11.53
N VAL A 53 12.79 -2.82 11.98
CA VAL A 53 12.12 -1.79 11.16
C VAL A 53 13.05 -0.65 10.73
N GLY A 54 14.35 -0.81 10.99
CA GLY A 54 15.37 0.13 10.55
C GLY A 54 15.10 1.54 11.05
N PHE A 55 15.16 2.46 10.10
CA PHE A 55 14.92 3.89 10.35
C PHE A 55 13.58 4.38 9.80
N TRP A 56 12.61 3.49 9.63
CA TRP A 56 11.24 3.89 9.30
C TRP A 56 10.64 4.72 10.44
N GLN A 57 9.92 5.77 10.08
CA GLN A 57 9.36 6.71 11.05
C GLN A 57 7.87 6.90 10.77
N THR A 58 7.07 6.73 11.82
CA THR A 58 5.65 7.02 11.80
C THR A 58 5.41 8.42 12.37
N GLY A 59 4.55 9.18 11.70
CA GLY A 59 4.16 10.52 12.12
C GLY A 59 5.09 11.64 11.65
N HIS A 60 4.47 12.75 11.28
CA HIS A 60 5.11 14.01 10.95
C HIS A 60 4.52 15.14 11.81
N PRO A 61 5.27 16.21 12.14
CA PRO A 61 4.73 17.31 12.95
C PRO A 61 3.48 17.99 12.37
N SER A 62 3.21 17.84 11.09
CA SER A 62 1.99 18.35 10.44
C SER A 62 0.82 17.36 10.44
N ASP A 63 1.03 16.14 10.88
CA ASP A 63 -0.05 15.16 10.94
C ASP A 63 -1.14 15.62 11.89
N ASN A 64 -2.38 15.44 11.48
CA ASN A 64 -3.54 15.93 12.20
C ASN A 64 -4.70 14.93 12.22
N ALA A 65 -4.46 13.70 11.80
CA ALA A 65 -5.43 12.63 11.99
C ALA A 65 -5.75 12.44 13.48
N THR A 66 -7.02 12.22 13.79
CA THR A 66 -7.48 11.98 15.17
C THR A 66 -7.49 10.50 15.53
N THR A 67 -7.60 9.65 14.52
CA THR A 67 -7.49 8.19 14.59
C THR A 67 -6.75 7.70 13.36
N GLY A 68 -6.40 6.42 13.31
CA GLY A 68 -5.78 5.80 12.15
C GLY A 68 -4.32 6.22 11.91
N MET A 69 -3.57 6.58 12.95
CA MET A 69 -2.15 6.88 12.80
C MET A 69 -1.36 5.64 12.39
N TRP A 70 -0.28 5.86 11.61
CA TRP A 70 0.61 4.79 11.23
C TRP A 70 1.24 4.09 12.42
N GLU A 71 1.18 2.78 12.40
CA GLU A 71 1.84 1.86 13.33
C GLU A 71 2.64 0.81 12.56
N ILE A 72 3.66 0.22 13.19
CA ILE A 72 4.43 -0.89 12.66
C ILE A 72 4.35 -2.05 13.64
N GLY A 73 3.91 -3.19 13.19
CA GLY A 73 3.74 -4.37 14.03
C GLY A 73 2.79 -5.40 13.40
N PRO A 74 2.26 -6.33 14.20
CA PRO A 74 1.29 -7.32 13.72
C PRO A 74 -0.07 -6.64 13.45
N PRO A 75 -0.57 -6.70 12.22
CA PRO A 75 -1.87 -6.14 11.91
C PRO A 75 -3.00 -6.99 12.52
N LEU A 76 -4.05 -6.35 12.96
CA LEU A 76 -5.32 -7.00 13.33
C LEU A 76 -6.28 -6.91 12.14
N GLY A 77 -6.86 -8.04 11.74
CA GLY A 77 -7.84 -8.06 10.66
C GLY A 77 -9.13 -7.34 11.03
N SER A 78 -9.71 -6.59 10.09
CA SER A 78 -11.02 -5.97 10.21
C SER A 78 -11.96 -6.49 9.15
N TYR A 79 -13.20 -6.82 9.51
CA TYR A 79 -14.15 -7.54 8.65
C TYR A 79 -15.55 -6.94 8.78
N ASP A 80 -16.32 -6.92 7.67
CA ASP A 80 -17.76 -6.59 7.69
C ASP A 80 -18.53 -7.55 8.62
N ASP A 81 -18.19 -8.84 8.56
CA ASP A 81 -18.70 -9.85 9.49
C ASP A 81 -17.54 -10.62 10.11
N PRO A 82 -17.13 -10.26 11.32
CA PRO A 82 -16.02 -10.93 12.02
C PRO A 82 -16.32 -12.38 12.41
N ASN A 83 -17.59 -12.79 12.53
CA ASN A 83 -17.94 -14.16 12.87
C ASN A 83 -17.67 -15.14 11.71
N SER A 84 -17.84 -14.68 10.48
CA SER A 84 -17.56 -15.46 9.27
C SER A 84 -16.25 -15.08 8.59
N LEU A 85 -15.56 -14.06 9.10
CA LEU A 85 -14.36 -13.46 8.51
C LEU A 85 -14.59 -13.04 7.04
N SER A 86 -15.78 -12.54 6.73
CA SER A 86 -16.13 -12.06 5.41
C SER A 86 -16.07 -10.53 5.31
N GLY A 87 -15.89 -10.01 4.11
CA GLY A 87 -15.77 -8.57 3.87
C GLY A 87 -14.52 -7.97 4.53
N MET A 88 -13.38 -8.62 4.37
CA MET A 88 -12.12 -8.15 4.95
C MET A 88 -11.73 -6.79 4.37
N VAL A 89 -11.63 -5.77 5.23
CA VAL A 89 -11.20 -4.42 4.86
C VAL A 89 -9.73 -4.15 5.22
N GLN A 90 -9.23 -4.75 6.30
CA GLN A 90 -7.82 -4.80 6.65
C GLN A 90 -7.41 -6.26 6.87
N PRO A 91 -6.30 -6.74 6.26
CA PRO A 91 -5.81 -8.09 6.52
C PRO A 91 -5.19 -8.17 7.92
N GLY A 92 -5.37 -9.32 8.58
CA GLY A 92 -4.67 -9.66 9.82
C GLY A 92 -3.32 -10.33 9.56
N TYR A 93 -2.70 -10.08 8.41
CA TYR A 93 -1.44 -10.68 7.98
C TYR A 93 -0.73 -9.77 6.97
N GLN A 94 0.59 -9.82 6.94
CA GLN A 94 1.37 -9.13 5.92
C GLN A 94 1.34 -9.89 4.57
N HIS A 95 1.83 -9.23 3.52
CA HIS A 95 1.91 -9.84 2.18
C HIS A 95 2.84 -11.06 2.13
N THR A 96 3.99 -11.00 2.81
CA THR A 96 5.01 -12.04 2.73
C THR A 96 4.56 -13.31 3.48
N PRO A 97 4.58 -14.50 2.85
CA PRO A 97 4.20 -15.73 3.52
C PRO A 97 5.04 -15.98 4.78
N ASN A 98 4.37 -16.29 5.89
CA ASN A 98 4.93 -16.48 7.23
C ASN A 98 5.53 -15.23 7.87
N GLY A 99 5.35 -14.05 7.28
CA GLY A 99 5.69 -12.80 7.91
C GLY A 99 4.71 -12.43 9.02
N TYR A 100 5.16 -11.58 9.94
CA TYR A 100 4.46 -11.28 11.18
C TYR A 100 3.97 -9.84 11.26
N ALA A 101 4.74 -8.89 10.77
CA ALA A 101 4.47 -7.46 10.93
C ALA A 101 4.44 -6.71 9.59
N CYS A 102 3.75 -5.59 9.56
CA CYS A 102 3.78 -4.62 8.47
C CYS A 102 3.54 -3.21 9.03
N ALA A 103 3.64 -2.20 8.17
CA ALA A 103 3.12 -0.89 8.49
C ALA A 103 1.62 -0.85 8.17
N PHE A 104 0.80 -0.29 9.06
CA PHE A 104 -0.65 -0.18 8.90
C PHE A 104 -1.19 1.06 9.62
N THR A 105 -2.39 1.49 9.26
CA THR A 105 -3.04 2.66 9.87
C THR A 105 -3.94 2.22 11.02
N GLN A 106 -3.33 2.04 12.18
CA GLN A 106 -3.89 1.70 13.48
C GLN A 106 -4.78 0.45 13.51
N ASN A 107 -4.55 -0.41 14.50
CA ASN A 107 -5.43 -1.54 14.76
C ASN A 107 -6.70 -1.10 15.49
N ALA A 108 -7.80 -1.74 15.20
CA ALA A 108 -8.95 -1.77 16.11
C ALA A 108 -8.55 -2.44 17.44
N SER A 109 -9.35 -2.26 18.50
CA SER A 109 -9.08 -2.92 19.79
C SER A 109 -9.40 -4.42 19.78
N SER A 110 -10.27 -4.81 18.86
CA SER A 110 -10.75 -6.19 18.70
C SER A 110 -11.18 -6.45 17.25
N ILE A 111 -11.04 -7.69 16.81
CA ILE A 111 -11.59 -8.16 15.52
C ILE A 111 -13.12 -7.98 15.42
N ASN A 112 -13.81 -7.82 16.56
CA ASN A 112 -15.25 -7.62 16.63
C ASN A 112 -15.66 -6.14 16.59
N ASP A 113 -14.71 -5.23 16.53
CA ASP A 113 -15.01 -3.81 16.40
C ASP A 113 -15.52 -3.52 14.97
N GLY A 114 -16.24 -2.42 14.81
CA GLY A 114 -16.73 -2.01 13.50
C GLY A 114 -15.59 -1.71 12.53
N ILE A 115 -15.81 -1.88 11.24
CA ILE A 115 -14.79 -1.70 10.20
C ILE A 115 -14.20 -0.28 10.11
N GLY A 116 -14.88 0.74 10.63
CA GLY A 116 -14.37 2.09 10.78
C GLY A 116 -13.75 2.36 12.15
N ALA A 117 -13.53 1.33 12.98
CA ALA A 117 -12.86 1.53 14.26
C ALA A 117 -11.35 1.81 14.01
N ASN A 118 -10.93 3.01 14.39
CA ASN A 118 -9.55 3.48 14.20
C ASN A 118 -9.09 3.59 12.73
N ASP A 119 -9.99 3.77 11.76
CA ASP A 119 -9.61 4.21 10.43
C ASP A 119 -9.06 5.66 10.46
N VAL A 120 -8.50 6.10 9.36
CA VAL A 120 -7.86 7.44 9.29
C VAL A 120 -8.95 8.49 9.22
N ASP A 121 -9.14 9.24 10.30
CA ASP A 121 -10.14 10.27 10.43
C ASP A 121 -9.53 11.64 10.80
N GLY A 122 -10.19 12.68 10.37
CA GLY A 122 -9.95 14.07 10.80
C GLY A 122 -8.73 14.72 10.16
N GLY A 123 -7.96 14.00 9.35
CA GLY A 123 -6.77 14.56 8.72
C GLY A 123 -5.90 13.52 8.02
N HIS A 124 -4.60 13.68 8.10
CA HIS A 124 -3.63 12.79 7.49
C HIS A 124 -2.62 12.26 8.51
N THR A 125 -2.01 11.14 8.18
CA THR A 125 -0.93 10.49 8.92
C THR A 125 0.16 10.07 7.95
N THR A 126 1.42 10.15 8.36
CA THR A 126 2.58 9.98 7.48
C THR A 126 3.48 8.83 7.94
N LEU A 127 3.99 8.07 6.99
CA LEU A 127 5.03 7.06 7.17
C LEU A 127 6.22 7.44 6.29
N PHE A 128 7.41 7.54 6.87
CA PHE A 128 8.65 7.81 6.14
C PHE A 128 9.54 6.58 6.07
N SER A 129 10.06 6.34 4.89
CA SER A 129 11.17 5.38 4.71
C SER A 129 12.48 5.92 5.32
N PRO A 130 13.50 5.08 5.51
CA PRO A 130 14.87 5.55 5.66
C PRO A 130 15.31 6.43 4.48
N TYR A 131 16.40 7.19 4.67
CA TYR A 131 17.10 7.83 3.56
C TYR A 131 17.95 6.81 2.81
N TYR A 132 17.82 6.79 1.49
CA TYR A 132 18.61 5.94 0.60
C TYR A 132 19.67 6.76 -0.14
N ASN A 133 20.93 6.34 -0.03
CA ASN A 133 22.00 6.92 -0.82
C ASN A 133 22.07 6.22 -2.19
N LEU A 134 21.51 6.88 -3.20
CA LEU A 134 21.42 6.33 -4.55
C LEU A 134 22.45 6.90 -5.54
N THR A 135 23.44 7.65 -5.06
CA THR A 135 24.45 8.30 -5.92
C THR A 135 25.26 7.35 -6.78
N ASN A 136 25.46 6.11 -6.33
CA ASN A 136 26.27 5.10 -7.00
C ASN A 136 25.45 4.13 -7.89
N TYR A 137 24.14 4.32 -7.97
CA TYR A 137 23.27 3.45 -8.74
C TYR A 137 22.94 4.06 -10.10
N THR A 138 22.85 3.20 -11.12
CA THR A 138 22.56 3.69 -12.49
C THR A 138 21.07 3.81 -12.77
N ASN A 139 20.28 2.86 -12.28
CA ASN A 139 18.84 2.80 -12.55
C ASN A 139 18.08 2.13 -11.37
N PRO A 140 18.15 2.71 -10.17
CA PRO A 140 17.44 2.14 -9.04
C PRO A 140 15.93 2.23 -9.21
N ALA A 141 15.25 1.26 -8.60
CA ALA A 141 13.80 1.19 -8.56
C ALA A 141 13.33 0.78 -7.17
N PHE A 142 12.21 1.30 -6.76
CA PHE A 142 11.48 0.83 -5.59
C PHE A 142 10.32 -0.04 -6.00
N THR A 143 9.99 -0.99 -5.13
CA THR A 143 8.77 -1.78 -5.19
C THR A 143 8.24 -1.96 -3.78
N TYR A 144 6.94 -1.94 -3.64
CA TYR A 144 6.26 -2.16 -2.37
C TYR A 144 4.92 -2.83 -2.60
N TRP A 145 4.45 -3.50 -1.55
CA TRP A 145 3.10 -4.04 -1.50
C TRP A 145 2.25 -3.15 -0.62
N ARG A 146 1.03 -2.90 -1.07
CA ARG A 146 0.03 -2.21 -0.27
C ARG A 146 -1.31 -2.91 -0.32
N TRP A 147 -2.01 -2.85 0.77
CA TRP A 147 -3.43 -3.09 0.86
C TRP A 147 -4.09 -1.76 1.16
N TYR A 148 -5.05 -1.36 0.36
CA TYR A 148 -5.72 -0.09 0.53
C TYR A 148 -7.22 -0.26 0.38
N THR A 149 -7.97 0.18 1.41
CA THR A 149 -9.43 0.17 1.45
C THR A 149 -9.91 1.60 1.63
N ASN A 150 -10.76 2.05 0.70
CA ASN A 150 -11.32 3.41 0.68
C ASN A 150 -12.84 3.38 0.45
N ASN A 151 -13.43 2.22 0.36
CA ASN A 151 -14.87 2.09 0.09
C ASN A 151 -15.43 0.83 0.76
N PRO A 152 -15.32 0.73 2.11
CA PRO A 152 -15.99 -0.34 2.81
C PRO A 152 -17.51 -0.18 2.72
N SER A 153 -18.24 -1.28 2.72
CA SER A 153 -19.69 -1.30 2.51
C SER A 153 -20.50 -0.49 3.54
N SER A 154 -19.91 -0.26 4.72
CA SER A 154 -20.52 0.45 5.84
C SER A 154 -19.74 1.67 6.32
N GLY A 155 -18.78 2.16 5.52
CA GLY A 155 -18.01 3.36 5.85
C GLY A 155 -18.85 4.64 5.85
N ALA A 156 -18.48 5.60 6.69
CA ALA A 156 -19.20 6.87 6.83
C ALA A 156 -19.04 7.77 5.59
N ASN A 157 -17.84 7.79 4.99
CA ASN A 157 -17.51 8.61 3.80
C ASN A 157 -16.79 7.74 2.75
N PRO A 158 -17.45 6.74 2.17
CA PRO A 158 -16.80 5.81 1.26
C PRO A 158 -16.23 6.55 0.04
N GLY A 159 -14.99 6.23 -0.31
CA GLY A 159 -14.31 6.81 -1.46
C GLY A 159 -13.72 8.20 -1.25
N ALA A 160 -13.66 8.72 -0.02
CA ALA A 160 -13.20 10.07 0.27
C ALA A 160 -11.71 10.18 0.65
N ASP A 161 -11.10 9.10 1.09
CA ASP A 161 -9.72 9.11 1.57
C ASP A 161 -8.72 8.94 0.43
N TRP A 162 -7.55 9.57 0.58
CA TRP A 162 -6.49 9.52 -0.40
C TRP A 162 -5.38 8.58 0.04
N TRP A 163 -5.02 7.66 -0.85
CA TRP A 163 -3.73 6.99 -0.78
C TRP A 163 -2.70 7.80 -1.54
N GLN A 164 -1.65 8.21 -0.84
CA GLN A 164 -0.59 9.02 -1.41
C GLN A 164 0.77 8.40 -1.11
N VAL A 165 1.59 8.24 -2.14
CA VAL A 165 3.00 7.90 -2.02
C VAL A 165 3.80 8.99 -2.71
N MET A 166 4.77 9.54 -2.01
CA MET A 166 5.61 10.61 -2.52
C MET A 166 7.08 10.24 -2.40
N ILE A 167 7.92 10.86 -3.21
CA ILE A 167 9.37 10.71 -3.18
C ILE A 167 10.03 12.08 -3.19
N THR A 168 11.15 12.19 -2.50
CA THR A 168 12.02 13.37 -2.50
C THR A 168 13.47 12.98 -2.71
N ASP A 169 14.29 13.89 -3.24
CA ASP A 169 15.76 13.77 -3.32
C ASP A 169 16.51 14.82 -2.49
N ASP A 170 15.76 15.72 -1.81
CA ASP A 170 16.31 16.83 -1.01
C ASP A 170 15.65 17.00 0.37
N GLY A 171 14.63 16.19 0.67
CA GLY A 171 13.86 16.28 1.93
C GLY A 171 12.88 17.46 2.00
N VAL A 172 12.74 18.24 0.94
CA VAL A 172 11.91 19.46 0.90
C VAL A 172 10.86 19.39 -0.20
N ASN A 173 11.28 19.01 -1.41
CA ASN A 173 10.42 18.94 -2.58
C ASN A 173 9.95 17.51 -2.78
N TRP A 174 8.63 17.29 -2.65
CA TRP A 174 8.02 15.96 -2.74
C TRP A 174 7.25 15.81 -4.04
N VAL A 175 7.45 14.69 -4.73
CA VAL A 175 6.81 14.35 -6.01
C VAL A 175 5.93 13.12 -5.82
N TYR A 176 4.70 13.16 -6.31
CA TYR A 176 3.78 12.04 -6.21
C TYR A 176 4.18 10.87 -7.11
N ILE A 177 4.24 9.68 -6.50
CA ILE A 177 4.31 8.38 -7.16
C ILE A 177 2.90 7.80 -7.33
N GLU A 178 2.13 7.83 -6.24
CA GLU A 178 0.70 7.55 -6.24
C GLU A 178 -0.06 8.72 -5.61
N ASN A 179 -1.21 9.02 -6.15
CA ASN A 179 -2.18 9.96 -5.60
C ASN A 179 -3.56 9.53 -6.09
N THR A 180 -4.23 8.66 -5.33
CA THR A 180 -5.41 7.96 -5.82
C THR A 180 -6.47 7.76 -4.74
N LEU A 181 -7.71 7.71 -5.17
CA LEU A 181 -8.86 7.24 -4.38
C LEU A 181 -9.21 5.77 -4.71
N SER A 182 -8.59 5.22 -5.75
CA SER A 182 -8.88 3.84 -6.21
C SER A 182 -8.29 2.82 -5.27
N SER A 183 -9.13 1.93 -4.77
CA SER A 183 -8.76 0.82 -3.89
C SER A 183 -9.35 -0.49 -4.38
N ASP A 184 -8.71 -1.57 -4.00
CA ASP A 184 -9.27 -2.91 -4.05
C ASP A 184 -8.92 -3.62 -2.73
N LEU A 185 -9.71 -4.55 -2.31
CA LEU A 185 -9.53 -5.30 -1.07
C LEU A 185 -8.50 -6.43 -1.30
N SER A 186 -7.30 -6.07 -1.72
CA SER A 186 -6.23 -7.03 -2.01
C SER A 186 -4.84 -6.40 -1.88
N TRP A 187 -3.84 -7.27 -1.66
CA TRP A 187 -2.45 -6.85 -1.74
C TRP A 187 -2.07 -6.51 -3.18
N ARG A 188 -1.58 -5.29 -3.37
CA ARG A 188 -1.12 -4.78 -4.66
C ARG A 188 0.37 -4.46 -4.62
N ARG A 189 1.09 -4.93 -5.61
CA ARG A 189 2.46 -4.52 -5.85
C ARG A 189 2.49 -3.27 -6.70
N ASN A 190 3.20 -2.24 -6.23
CA ASN A 190 3.62 -1.11 -7.04
C ASN A 190 5.13 -1.15 -7.27
N ALA A 191 5.59 -0.56 -8.37
CA ALA A 191 7.01 -0.48 -8.71
C ALA A 191 7.28 0.72 -9.62
N PHE A 192 8.36 1.46 -9.34
CA PHE A 192 8.74 2.63 -10.13
C PHE A 192 10.26 2.81 -10.18
N ARG A 193 10.75 3.46 -11.21
CA ARG A 193 12.14 3.87 -11.32
C ARG A 193 12.31 5.24 -10.68
N VAL A 194 13.31 5.38 -9.82
CA VAL A 194 13.56 6.64 -9.10
C VAL A 194 13.80 7.81 -10.06
N LYS A 195 14.57 7.57 -11.13
CA LYS A 195 14.91 8.60 -12.12
C LYS A 195 13.73 9.17 -12.89
N ASP A 196 12.59 8.51 -12.88
CA ASP A 196 11.40 9.02 -13.55
C ASP A 196 10.76 10.17 -12.74
N TYR A 197 11.16 10.35 -11.48
CA TYR A 197 10.57 11.31 -10.55
C TYR A 197 11.56 12.31 -9.95
N VAL A 198 12.74 11.83 -9.50
CA VAL A 198 13.73 12.64 -8.81
C VAL A 198 15.16 12.27 -9.22
N ASN A 199 16.13 13.07 -8.80
CA ASN A 199 17.55 12.77 -9.04
C ASN A 199 18.08 11.71 -8.06
N LEU A 200 19.18 11.06 -8.44
CA LEU A 200 19.85 10.10 -7.57
C LEU A 200 20.82 10.82 -6.63
N THR A 201 20.34 11.17 -5.45
CA THR A 201 21.13 11.84 -4.40
C THR A 201 21.46 10.88 -3.25
N SER A 202 22.13 11.38 -2.24
CA SER A 202 22.37 10.67 -0.99
C SER A 202 21.19 10.73 0.01
N ALA A 203 20.12 11.43 -0.35
CA ALA A 203 19.00 11.72 0.54
C ALA A 203 17.64 11.44 -0.13
N VAL A 204 17.56 10.36 -0.93
CA VAL A 204 16.28 9.92 -1.50
C VAL A 204 15.44 9.28 -0.39
N GLN A 205 14.17 9.68 -0.27
CA GLN A 205 13.23 9.20 0.74
C GLN A 205 11.81 9.08 0.17
N LEU A 206 11.07 8.12 0.67
CA LEU A 206 9.64 7.92 0.42
C LEU A 206 8.82 8.35 1.63
#